data_b3ec88c9e6229f725d74e5493453a8d3
#
_entry.id   b3ec88c9e6229f725d74e5493453a8d3
#
_cell.length_a   1.000
_cell.length_b   1.000
_cell.length_c   1.000
_cell.angle_alpha   90.00
_cell.angle_beta   90.00
_cell.angle_gamma   90.00
#
_symmetry.space_group_name_H-M   'P 1'
#
loop_
_entity.id
_entity.type
_entity.pdbx_description
1 polymer ?
#
loop_
_entity_poly.entity_id
_entity_poly.type
_entity_poly.pdbx_seq_one_letter_code
_entity_poly.pdbx_strand_id
1 'polypeptide(L)'
;MGIGVDKSCTLVSDLLVREEDVETASRSLKAISHPLRLKILCVLGGNEVSVQDIVECVGTSQSNISQHLAILRDKGILGSRKEANRVFYRVADSRTLKLISMMQEVFCRTR
;
A
#
# COMPACT_ATOMS: atom_id res chain seq x y z
N MET A 1 12.87 24.78 -6.83
CA MET A 1 12.70 24.93 -6.12
C MET A 1 13.35 25.12 -5.10
N GLY A 2 13.63 25.52 -4.77
CA GLY A 2 14.48 25.71 -3.92
C GLY A 2 14.35 25.47 -2.57
N ILE A 3 13.99 24.53 -2.16
CA ILE A 3 13.87 24.37 -0.91
C ILE A 3 15.08 24.14 -0.33
N GLY A 4 16.00 23.87 -0.62
CA GLY A 4 17.03 23.38 0.06
C GLY A 4 17.86 24.17 0.86
N VAL A 5 17.77 25.40 0.96
CA VAL A 5 18.75 26.04 1.57
C VAL A 5 18.43 26.80 2.73
N ASP A 6 17.29 26.96 3.16
CA ASP A 6 17.06 27.84 4.26
C ASP A 6 16.39 27.05 5.36
N LYS A 7 15.69 27.71 6.21
CA LYS A 7 15.04 27.11 7.34
C LYS A 7 14.01 26.10 6.94
N SER A 8 13.39 26.26 5.80
CA SER A 8 12.43 25.30 5.31
C SER A 8 13.08 23.96 5.11
N CYS A 9 14.32 23.95 4.68
CA CYS A 9 15.02 22.70 4.52
C CYS A 9 15.22 22.00 5.85
N THR A 10 15.47 22.74 6.89
CA THR A 10 15.62 22.17 8.22
C THR A 10 14.31 21.54 8.68
N LEU A 11 13.21 22.21 8.43
CA LEU A 11 11.91 21.66 8.82
C LEU A 11 11.60 20.38 8.05
N VAL A 12 11.91 20.35 6.80
CA VAL A 12 11.70 19.14 6.01
C VAL A 12 12.56 18.01 6.55
N SER A 13 13.78 18.31 6.94
CA SER A 13 14.66 17.30 7.51
C SER A 13 14.12 16.75 8.80
N ASP A 14 13.40 17.53 9.57
CA ASP A 14 12.80 17.02 10.78
C ASP A 14 11.68 16.03 10.50
N LEU A 15 11.03 16.15 9.36
CA LEU A 15 9.96 15.23 9.01
C LEU A 15 10.49 13.94 8.39
N LEU A 16 11.53 14.05 7.57
CA LEU A 16 12.15 12.88 6.95
C LEU A 16 13.63 12.96 7.23
N VAL A 17 14.01 12.43 8.36
CA VAL A 17 15.32 12.69 8.89
C VAL A 17 16.42 11.94 8.21
N ARG A 18 16.21 10.78 7.74
CA ARG A 18 17.26 9.92 7.25
C ARG A 18 17.08 9.59 5.80
N GLU A 19 18.18 9.49 5.12
CA GLU A 19 18.17 9.17 3.70
C GLU A 19 17.54 7.80 3.46
N GLU A 20 17.82 6.85 4.31
CA GLU A 20 17.27 5.52 4.12
C GLU A 20 15.76 5.51 4.36
N ASP A 21 15.23 6.42 5.16
CA ASP A 21 13.80 6.54 5.35
C ASP A 21 13.13 7.10 4.09
N VAL A 22 13.78 8.03 3.45
CA VAL A 22 13.28 8.58 2.18
C VAL A 22 13.24 7.49 1.12
N GLU A 23 14.28 6.68 1.04
CA GLU A 23 14.32 5.58 0.08
C GLU A 23 13.26 4.55 0.36
N THR A 24 13.07 4.19 1.61
CA THR A 24 12.06 3.22 1.99
C THR A 24 10.67 3.73 1.66
N ALA A 25 10.39 4.98 2.00
CA ALA A 25 9.09 5.59 1.71
C ALA A 25 8.86 5.64 0.19
N SER A 26 9.88 6.01 -0.56
CA SER A 26 9.78 6.11 -2.00
C SER A 26 9.49 4.75 -2.64
N ARG A 27 10.18 3.71 -2.20
CA ARG A 27 9.95 2.36 -2.72
C ARG A 27 8.56 1.85 -2.36
N SER A 28 8.11 2.14 -1.15
CA SER A 28 6.78 1.71 -0.71
C SER A 28 5.68 2.42 -1.50
N LEU A 29 5.85 3.71 -1.71
CA LEU A 29 4.89 4.47 -2.49
C LEU A 29 4.86 4.00 -3.94
N LYS A 30 6.01 3.66 -4.51
CA LYS A 30 6.05 3.11 -5.85
C LYS A 30 5.31 1.77 -5.92
N ALA A 31 5.47 0.94 -4.92
CA ALA A 31 4.78 -0.34 -4.91
C ALA A 31 3.26 -0.16 -4.84
N ILE A 32 2.80 0.87 -4.15
CA ILE A 32 1.39 1.14 -4.03
C ILE A 32 0.85 1.85 -5.27
N SER A 33 1.68 2.56 -5.99
CA SER A 33 1.29 3.43 -7.08
C SER A 33 1.02 2.65 -8.37
N HIS A 34 0.06 1.76 -8.33
CA HIS A 34 -0.37 0.98 -9.48
C HIS A 34 -1.87 0.76 -9.30
N PRO A 35 -2.68 1.01 -10.31
CA PRO A 35 -4.13 0.97 -10.15
C PRO A 35 -4.63 -0.34 -9.55
N LEU A 36 -4.12 -1.45 -9.99
CA LEU A 36 -4.57 -2.74 -9.49
C LEU A 36 -4.17 -2.94 -8.04
N ARG A 37 -2.98 -2.52 -7.68
CA ARG A 37 -2.53 -2.66 -6.29
C ARG A 37 -3.32 -1.75 -5.36
N LEU A 38 -3.65 -0.56 -5.82
CA LEU A 38 -4.52 0.34 -5.04
C LEU A 38 -5.88 -0.31 -4.83
N LYS A 39 -6.45 -0.92 -5.86
CA LYS A 39 -7.72 -1.60 -5.72
C LYS A 39 -7.65 -2.73 -4.70
N ILE A 40 -6.59 -3.49 -4.74
CA ILE A 40 -6.39 -4.58 -3.78
C ILE A 40 -6.37 -4.03 -2.35
N LEU A 41 -5.60 -2.99 -2.13
CA LEU A 41 -5.51 -2.40 -0.80
C LEU A 41 -6.85 -1.86 -0.32
N CYS A 42 -7.63 -1.27 -1.21
CA CYS A 42 -8.95 -0.78 -0.86
C CYS A 42 -9.91 -1.93 -0.55
N VAL A 43 -9.82 -3.03 -1.27
CA VAL A 43 -10.65 -4.19 -1.01
C VAL A 43 -10.33 -4.80 0.36
N LEU A 44 -9.04 -4.87 0.69
CA LEU A 44 -8.66 -5.42 1.97
C LEU A 44 -9.10 -4.53 3.13
N GLY A 45 -8.83 -3.25 3.04
CA GLY A 45 -9.12 -2.36 4.14
C GLY A 45 -8.50 -2.91 5.41
N GLY A 46 -9.24 -2.97 6.48
CA GLY A 46 -8.78 -3.50 7.75
C GLY A 46 -9.06 -4.98 7.93
N ASN A 47 -9.42 -5.68 6.88
CA ASN A 47 -9.86 -7.06 6.98
C ASN A 47 -8.86 -8.04 6.39
N GLU A 48 -9.06 -9.30 6.70
CA GLU A 48 -8.31 -10.37 6.08
C GLU A 48 -9.22 -11.00 5.03
N VAL A 49 -8.72 -11.12 3.80
CA VAL A 49 -9.57 -11.54 2.67
C VAL A 49 -8.84 -12.62 1.88
N SER A 50 -9.56 -13.62 1.45
CA SER A 50 -8.97 -14.72 0.68
C SER A 50 -8.65 -14.27 -0.74
N VAL A 51 -7.70 -14.95 -1.37
CA VAL A 51 -7.33 -14.64 -2.76
C VAL A 51 -8.54 -14.73 -3.68
N GLN A 52 -9.39 -15.74 -3.47
CA GLN A 52 -10.56 -15.89 -4.33
C GLN A 52 -11.52 -14.71 -4.21
N ASP A 53 -11.72 -14.22 -2.99
CA ASP A 53 -12.59 -13.08 -2.79
C ASP A 53 -11.98 -11.81 -3.37
N ILE A 54 -10.66 -11.67 -3.28
CA ILE A 54 -9.99 -10.52 -3.90
C ILE A 54 -10.20 -10.56 -5.41
N VAL A 55 -10.01 -11.73 -6.01
CA VAL A 55 -10.18 -11.88 -7.45
C VAL A 55 -11.61 -11.49 -7.86
N GLU A 56 -12.59 -11.94 -7.11
CA GLU A 56 -13.98 -11.61 -7.41
C GLU A 56 -14.26 -10.13 -7.29
N CYS A 57 -13.74 -9.50 -6.25
CA CYS A 57 -13.99 -8.08 -6.03
C CYS A 57 -13.29 -7.20 -7.04
N VAL A 58 -12.09 -7.56 -7.42
CA VAL A 58 -11.30 -6.72 -8.33
C VAL A 58 -11.66 -6.96 -9.79
N GLY A 59 -12.00 -8.20 -10.14
CA GLY A 59 -12.51 -8.46 -11.47
C GLY A 59 -11.47 -8.70 -12.54
N THR A 60 -10.32 -9.22 -12.18
CA THR A 60 -9.31 -9.60 -13.17
C THR A 60 -8.90 -11.04 -12.90
N SER A 61 -7.94 -11.57 -13.64
CA SER A 61 -7.57 -12.97 -13.53
C SER A 61 -6.85 -13.25 -12.22
N GLN A 62 -6.97 -14.48 -11.75
CA GLN A 62 -6.28 -14.89 -10.55
C GLN A 62 -4.78 -14.76 -10.68
N SER A 63 -4.23 -15.08 -11.84
CA SER A 63 -2.81 -14.99 -12.05
C SER A 63 -2.32 -13.55 -11.94
N ASN A 64 -3.07 -12.62 -12.47
CA ASN A 64 -2.74 -11.20 -12.36
C ASN A 64 -2.80 -10.72 -10.92
N ILE A 65 -3.85 -11.10 -10.21
CA ILE A 65 -3.98 -10.74 -8.79
C ILE A 65 -2.83 -11.35 -8.00
N SER A 66 -2.50 -12.60 -8.22
CA SER A 66 -1.45 -13.28 -7.47
C SER A 66 -0.10 -12.62 -7.66
N GLN A 67 0.20 -12.15 -8.86
CA GLN A 67 1.43 -11.42 -9.11
C GLN A 67 1.51 -10.15 -8.28
N HIS A 68 0.43 -9.38 -8.26
CA HIS A 68 0.43 -8.12 -7.52
C HIS A 68 0.43 -8.34 -6.01
N LEU A 69 -0.26 -9.37 -5.55
CA LEU A 69 -0.23 -9.71 -4.13
C LEU A 69 1.18 -10.11 -3.69
N ALA A 70 1.88 -10.87 -4.52
CA ALA A 70 3.25 -11.27 -4.20
C ALA A 70 4.18 -10.07 -4.11
N ILE A 71 4.05 -9.12 -5.01
CA ILE A 71 4.86 -7.91 -4.97
C ILE A 71 4.59 -7.14 -3.68
N LEU A 72 3.33 -6.94 -3.33
CA LEU A 72 2.99 -6.21 -2.11
C LEU A 72 3.46 -6.95 -0.86
N ARG A 73 3.36 -8.26 -0.85
CA ARG A 73 3.85 -9.06 0.27
C ARG A 73 5.37 -8.96 0.38
N ASP A 74 6.08 -9.06 -0.74
CA ASP A 74 7.54 -8.99 -0.74
C ASP A 74 8.05 -7.64 -0.27
N LYS A 75 7.27 -6.59 -0.46
CA LYS A 75 7.63 -5.26 0.02
C LYS A 75 7.20 -5.02 1.46
N GLY A 76 6.59 -6.01 2.08
CA GLY A 76 6.16 -5.86 3.47
C GLY A 76 4.88 -5.09 3.66
N ILE A 77 4.18 -4.76 2.60
CA ILE A 77 2.93 -4.00 2.68
C ILE A 77 1.80 -4.93 3.09
N LEU A 78 1.82 -6.17 2.61
CA LEU A 78 0.82 -7.16 2.96
C LEU A 78 1.41 -8.29 3.78
N GLY A 79 0.62 -8.84 4.66
CA GLY A 79 0.90 -10.11 5.31
C GLY A 79 -0.03 -11.16 4.75
N SER A 80 0.36 -12.42 4.85
CA SER A 80 -0.48 -13.50 4.39
C SER A 80 -0.44 -14.66 5.35
N ARG A 81 -1.48 -15.47 5.32
CA ARG A 81 -1.48 -16.73 6.04
C ARG A 81 -2.25 -17.77 5.24
N LYS A 82 -1.98 -19.01 5.51
CA LYS A 82 -2.63 -20.09 4.82
C LYS A 82 -3.45 -20.88 5.82
N GLU A 83 -4.66 -21.20 5.45
CA GLU A 83 -5.51 -22.00 6.28
C GLU A 83 -6.20 -23.01 5.38
N ALA A 84 -5.96 -24.30 5.61
CA ALA A 84 -6.38 -25.37 4.73
C ALA A 84 -5.82 -25.09 3.32
N ASN A 85 -6.65 -24.98 2.32
CA ASN A 85 -6.19 -24.74 0.97
C ASN A 85 -6.35 -23.29 0.54
N ARG A 86 -6.61 -22.40 1.48
CA ARG A 86 -6.90 -21.01 1.15
C ARG A 86 -5.80 -20.11 1.68
N VAL A 87 -5.45 -19.11 0.89
CA VAL A 87 -4.49 -18.09 1.29
C VAL A 87 -5.25 -16.79 1.53
N PHE A 88 -4.98 -16.18 2.67
CA PHE A 88 -5.62 -14.93 3.06
C PHE A 88 -4.57 -13.84 3.15
N TYR A 89 -4.92 -12.65 2.73
CA TYR A 89 -4.02 -11.50 2.77
C TYR A 89 -4.63 -10.41 3.64
N ARG A 90 -3.76 -9.62 4.26
CA ARG A 90 -4.18 -8.46 5.04
C ARG A 90 -3.12 -7.38 4.92
N VAL A 91 -3.48 -6.14 5.17
CA VAL A 91 -2.51 -5.06 5.25
C VAL A 91 -1.69 -5.26 6.52
N ALA A 92 -0.38 -5.28 6.40
CA ALA A 92 0.49 -5.66 7.51
C ALA A 92 0.59 -4.61 8.61
N ASP A 93 0.45 -3.34 8.26
CA ASP A 93 0.66 -2.24 9.20
C ASP A 93 -0.54 -1.31 9.16
N SER A 94 -1.15 -1.08 10.31
CA SER A 94 -2.33 -0.22 10.39
C SER A 94 -2.07 1.21 9.93
N ARG A 95 -0.81 1.65 9.98
CA ARG A 95 -0.47 2.99 9.50
C ARG A 95 -0.58 3.09 7.99
N THR A 96 -0.36 1.98 7.29
CA THR A 96 -0.60 1.93 5.84
C THR A 96 -2.08 2.11 5.55
N LEU A 97 -2.95 1.59 6.39
CA LEU A 97 -4.38 1.81 6.23
C LEU A 97 -4.74 3.28 6.36
N LYS A 98 -4.11 3.99 7.28
CA LYS A 98 -4.35 5.42 7.42
C LYS A 98 -3.92 6.17 6.17
N LEU A 99 -2.79 5.77 5.60
CA LEU A 99 -2.31 6.39 4.37
C LEU A 99 -3.30 6.17 3.23
N ILE A 100 -3.78 4.95 3.06
CA ILE A 100 -4.74 4.64 2.02
C ILE A 100 -6.05 5.40 2.23
N SER A 101 -6.51 5.46 3.45
CA SER A 101 -7.73 6.17 3.79
C SER A 101 -7.61 7.66 3.47
N MET A 102 -6.48 8.27 3.81
CA MET A 102 -6.25 9.67 3.53
C MET A 102 -6.18 9.93 2.03
N MET A 103 -5.54 9.02 1.30
CA MET A 103 -5.46 9.14 -0.15
C MET A 103 -6.86 9.08 -0.77
N GLN A 104 -7.72 8.21 -0.22
CA GLN A 104 -9.10 8.14 -0.69
C GLN A 104 -9.84 9.43 -0.42
N GLU A 105 -9.63 10.03 0.73
CA GLU A 105 -10.27 11.30 1.04
C GLU A 105 -9.84 12.41 0.09
N VAL A 106 -8.56 12.42 -0.23
CA VAL A 106 -8.02 13.51 -1.05
C VAL A 106 -8.38 13.34 -2.52
N PHE A 107 -8.32 12.14 -3.04
CA PHE A 107 -8.39 11.94 -4.48
C PHE A 107 -9.65 11.26 -4.97
N CYS A 108 -10.42 10.61 -4.10
CA CYS A 108 -11.59 9.89 -4.55
C CYS A 108 -12.85 10.57 -4.09
N ARG A 109 -13.86 10.55 -4.97
CA ARG A 109 -15.11 11.10 -4.56
C ARG A 109 -15.79 10.11 -3.73
N THR A 110 -16.29 10.53 -2.58
CA THR A 110 -17.04 9.66 -1.76
C THR A 110 -18.46 10.08 -1.79
N ARG A 111 -19.31 9.21 -1.50
CA ARG A 111 -20.64 9.54 -1.50
C ARG A 111 -21.28 9.18 -0.32
#